data_afd30cde534dc6872ec11be0595f7096
#
_entry.id   afd30cde534dc6872ec11be0595f7096
#
_cell.length_a   1.000
_cell.length_b   1.000
_cell.length_c   1.000
_cell.angle_alpha   90.00
_cell.angle_beta   90.00
_cell.angle_gamma   90.00
#
_symmetry.space_group_name_H-M   'P 1'
#
loop_
_entity.id
_entity.type
_entity.pdbx_description
1 polymer ?
#
loop_
_entity_poly.entity_id
_entity_poly.type
_entity_poly.pdbx_seq_one_letter_code
_entity_poly.pdbx_strand_id
1 'polypeptide(L)'
;MAIFALNIKRSAVTGLALICLQNVPVHAESIAPNSDTRERWRVDYSDIGYPNVGFSPYIEGWINGYLTPADYPDGAAILPAPPIEGSAAWKADVETFYQLRKLRDTPRGRLAVEDANLSFNAIGRAFSAALGTEISRQRTPHTHLLLSRLLTDAGYASNGAKKAHARIRPYSALRVESCTPQEHSALSNDGGSYPSGHAVTGFVWAMTLTAMVPQRATELMRKGYEFGRSRLICGVHWASDVEAGRVLAAGAFARLQASAEYQQQFREAKREIDRLLQQQTEER
;
A
#
# COMPACT_ATOMS: atom_id res chain seq x y z
N MET A 1 41.89 55.65 -12.50
CA MET A 1 43.08 55.80 -11.66
C MET A 1 42.93 54.89 -10.44
N ALA A 2 44.00 54.20 -10.18
CA ALA A 2 44.42 53.36 -9.05
C ALA A 2 43.92 51.90 -9.04
N ILE A 3 44.81 51.08 -9.54
CA ILE A 3 44.92 49.62 -9.39
C ILE A 3 45.54 49.35 -8.03
N PHE A 4 44.92 48.43 -7.22
CA PHE A 4 45.59 47.81 -6.11
C PHE A 4 45.70 46.29 -6.36
N ALA A 5 46.93 45.88 -6.66
CA ALA A 5 47.30 44.48 -6.68
C ALA A 5 47.66 44.01 -5.29
N LEU A 6 47.08 42.90 -4.83
CA LEU A 6 47.44 42.25 -3.57
C LEU A 6 48.19 40.95 -3.88
N ASN A 7 49.48 40.95 -3.54
CA ASN A 7 50.40 39.83 -3.59
C ASN A 7 50.07 38.83 -2.49
N ILE A 8 49.80 37.58 -2.80
CA ILE A 8 49.73 36.47 -1.82
C ILE A 8 50.89 35.54 -2.11
N LYS A 9 51.80 35.48 -1.14
CA LYS A 9 52.98 34.61 -1.09
C LYS A 9 52.53 33.12 -1.05
N ARG A 10 53.15 32.31 -1.90
CA ARG A 10 53.10 30.86 -1.86
C ARG A 10 54.01 30.38 -0.68
N SER A 11 53.43 29.59 0.23
CA SER A 11 54.19 28.72 1.11
C SER A 11 53.89 27.29 0.74
N ALA A 12 54.91 26.60 0.29
CA ALA A 12 54.92 25.16 0.06
C ALA A 12 55.05 24.45 1.38
N VAL A 13 54.13 23.51 1.70
CA VAL A 13 54.36 22.47 2.68
C VAL A 13 54.08 21.14 2.04
N THR A 14 55.17 20.42 1.74
CA THR A 14 55.18 19.01 1.36
C THR A 14 54.86 18.16 2.58
N GLY A 15 53.85 17.33 2.49
CA GLY A 15 53.54 16.27 3.42
C GLY A 15 52.71 15.21 2.74
N LEU A 16 53.39 14.24 2.07
CA LEU A 16 52.75 13.03 1.55
C LEU A 16 52.46 12.11 2.71
N ALA A 17 51.19 12.02 3.13
CA ALA A 17 50.74 10.90 3.96
C ALA A 17 49.96 9.93 3.04
N LEU A 18 50.62 8.83 2.70
CA LEU A 18 50.06 7.71 1.98
C LEU A 18 49.15 6.94 2.98
N ILE A 19 47.84 7.23 2.94
CA ILE A 19 46.85 6.43 3.64
C ILE A 19 46.55 5.23 2.76
N CYS A 20 47.09 4.07 3.14
CA CYS A 20 46.67 2.78 2.63
C CYS A 20 45.18 2.57 2.97
N LEU A 21 44.31 2.77 2.03
CA LEU A 21 42.95 2.26 2.09
C LEU A 21 43.03 0.73 1.98
N GLN A 22 43.05 0.07 3.12
CA GLN A 22 42.79 -1.37 3.15
C GLN A 22 41.34 -1.58 2.75
N ASN A 23 41.15 -2.21 1.61
CA ASN A 23 39.86 -2.77 1.20
C ASN A 23 39.48 -3.84 2.20
N VAL A 24 38.64 -3.49 3.18
CA VAL A 24 37.93 -4.48 3.97
C VAL A 24 36.77 -4.95 3.08
N PRO A 25 36.71 -6.23 2.68
CA PRO A 25 35.56 -6.74 2.00
C PRO A 25 34.39 -6.70 3.00
N VAL A 26 33.44 -5.83 2.76
CA VAL A 26 32.12 -5.91 3.41
C VAL A 26 31.48 -7.17 2.84
N HIS A 27 31.71 -8.31 3.51
CA HIS A 27 30.82 -9.45 3.35
C HIS A 27 29.44 -9.00 3.84
N ALA A 28 28.58 -8.64 2.91
CA ALA A 28 27.15 -8.68 3.14
C ALA A 28 26.80 -10.17 3.37
N GLU A 29 26.95 -10.64 4.59
CA GLU A 29 26.27 -11.86 5.01
C GLU A 29 24.79 -11.59 4.83
N SER A 30 24.21 -12.18 3.77
CA SER A 30 22.79 -12.35 3.66
C SER A 30 22.39 -13.17 4.89
N ILE A 31 21.83 -12.51 5.90
CA ILE A 31 21.18 -13.20 7.00
C ILE A 31 19.96 -13.88 6.38
N ALA A 32 20.17 -15.12 5.95
CA ALA A 32 19.06 -15.98 5.59
C ALA A 32 18.17 -16.08 6.85
N PRO A 33 16.87 -15.76 6.76
CA PRO A 33 16.00 -15.83 7.92
C PRO A 33 16.09 -17.26 8.47
N ASN A 34 16.33 -17.36 9.79
CA ASN A 34 16.44 -18.61 10.50
C ASN A 34 15.23 -19.49 10.19
N SER A 35 15.43 -20.77 9.89
CA SER A 35 14.38 -21.73 9.54
C SER A 35 13.23 -21.76 10.56
N ASP A 36 13.52 -21.49 11.81
CA ASP A 36 12.56 -21.43 12.92
C ASP A 36 11.60 -20.23 12.85
N THR A 37 12.02 -19.13 12.22
CA THR A 37 11.12 -17.98 11.99
C THR A 37 10.18 -18.22 10.81
N ARG A 38 10.55 -19.02 9.84
CA ARG A 38 9.69 -19.34 8.67
C ARG A 38 8.51 -20.23 9.03
N GLU A 39 8.66 -21.14 10.00
CA GLU A 39 7.52 -21.98 10.44
C GLU A 39 6.46 -21.21 11.21
N ARG A 40 6.85 -20.16 11.94
CA ARG A 40 5.94 -19.35 12.77
C ARG A 40 4.94 -18.51 11.96
N TRP A 41 5.18 -18.29 10.67
CA TRP A 41 4.38 -17.42 9.80
C TRP A 41 3.74 -18.15 8.61
N ARG A 42 3.72 -19.48 8.60
CA ARG A 42 2.94 -20.23 7.61
C ARG A 42 1.47 -19.97 7.83
N VAL A 43 0.88 -19.21 6.91
CA VAL A 43 -0.56 -19.03 6.85
C VAL A 43 -1.15 -20.28 6.22
N ASP A 44 -1.68 -21.15 7.06
CA ASP A 44 -2.24 -22.44 6.63
C ASP A 44 -3.70 -22.26 6.21
N TYR A 45 -3.98 -22.62 4.94
CA TYR A 45 -5.30 -22.72 4.34
C TYR A 45 -5.53 -24.13 3.78
N SER A 46 -4.94 -25.16 4.40
CA SER A 46 -5.08 -26.56 3.99
C SER A 46 -6.53 -27.04 3.99
N ASP A 47 -7.32 -26.54 4.93
CA ASP A 47 -8.76 -26.79 5.05
C ASP A 47 -9.59 -26.38 3.82
N ILE A 48 -9.04 -25.50 2.99
CA ILE A 48 -9.65 -25.06 1.73
C ILE A 48 -8.79 -25.37 0.50
N GLY A 49 -7.81 -26.27 0.62
CA GLY A 49 -6.98 -26.74 -0.48
C GLY A 49 -5.73 -25.91 -0.78
N TYR A 50 -5.32 -24.99 0.12
CA TYR A 50 -4.14 -24.13 -0.03
C TYR A 50 -3.14 -24.32 1.14
N PRO A 51 -2.49 -25.49 1.27
CA PRO A 51 -1.63 -25.79 2.43
C PRO A 51 -0.32 -25.00 2.46
N ASN A 52 0.11 -24.45 1.32
CA ASN A 52 1.43 -23.85 1.14
C ASN A 52 1.35 -22.47 0.47
N VAL A 53 0.57 -21.53 1.05
CA VAL A 53 0.64 -20.15 0.59
C VAL A 53 1.97 -19.57 1.04
N GLY A 54 2.91 -19.39 0.12
CA GLY A 54 4.25 -18.88 0.39
C GLY A 54 4.23 -17.41 0.78
N PHE A 55 5.35 -16.95 1.38
CA PHE A 55 5.56 -15.53 1.63
C PHE A 55 6.09 -14.81 0.40
N SER A 56 5.74 -13.53 0.29
CA SER A 56 6.26 -12.64 -0.73
C SER A 56 7.79 -12.51 -0.60
N PRO A 57 8.54 -12.75 -1.67
CA PRO A 57 9.98 -12.48 -1.67
C PRO A 57 10.30 -10.97 -1.75
N TYR A 58 9.30 -10.12 -1.96
CA TYR A 58 9.47 -8.68 -2.20
C TYR A 58 8.91 -7.80 -1.06
N ILE A 59 7.99 -8.32 -0.25
CA ILE A 59 7.40 -7.61 0.90
C ILE A 59 7.42 -8.55 2.11
N GLU A 60 8.27 -8.23 3.06
CA GLU A 60 8.44 -9.03 4.27
C GLU A 60 7.12 -9.11 5.08
N GLY A 61 6.81 -10.31 5.57
CA GLY A 61 5.62 -10.57 6.38
C GLY A 61 4.30 -10.70 5.62
N TRP A 62 4.31 -10.52 4.29
CA TRP A 62 3.13 -10.67 3.44
C TRP A 62 3.16 -11.98 2.68
N ILE A 63 1.99 -12.57 2.41
CA ILE A 63 1.87 -13.77 1.58
C ILE A 63 2.04 -13.42 0.11
N ASN A 64 2.36 -14.41 -0.75
CA ASN A 64 2.50 -14.19 -2.18
C ASN A 64 1.22 -13.65 -2.82
N GLY A 65 1.38 -12.64 -3.67
CA GLY A 65 0.37 -12.22 -4.62
C GLY A 65 0.13 -13.23 -5.74
N TYR A 66 -0.65 -12.85 -6.75
CA TYR A 66 -0.91 -13.66 -7.96
C TYR A 66 0.10 -13.40 -9.07
N LEU A 67 0.79 -12.28 -9.00
CA LEU A 67 1.70 -11.76 -10.03
C LEU A 67 3.01 -11.32 -9.37
N THR A 68 4.04 -11.11 -10.18
CA THR A 68 5.28 -10.49 -9.73
C THR A 68 5.24 -8.97 -9.95
N PRO A 69 6.13 -8.18 -9.31
CA PRO A 69 6.20 -6.74 -9.56
C PRO A 69 6.37 -6.37 -11.04
N ALA A 70 7.07 -7.21 -11.82
CA ALA A 70 7.32 -6.98 -13.25
C ALA A 70 6.09 -7.23 -14.15
N ASP A 71 5.08 -7.92 -13.63
CA ASP A 71 3.86 -8.21 -14.37
C ASP A 71 2.87 -7.04 -14.42
N TYR A 72 3.05 -6.05 -13.53
CA TYR A 72 2.16 -4.90 -13.46
C TYR A 72 2.56 -3.80 -14.45
N PRO A 73 1.58 -3.00 -14.91
CA PRO A 73 1.90 -1.79 -15.65
C PRO A 73 2.84 -0.87 -14.84
N ASP A 74 3.82 -0.27 -15.50
CA ASP A 74 4.74 0.66 -14.84
C ASP A 74 4.00 1.91 -14.37
N GLY A 75 3.74 1.98 -13.07
CA GLY A 75 3.05 3.09 -12.46
C GLY A 75 3.78 4.42 -12.57
N ALA A 76 5.11 4.42 -12.70
CA ALA A 76 5.87 5.65 -12.90
C ALA A 76 5.70 6.21 -14.33
N ALA A 77 5.47 5.33 -15.30
CA ALA A 77 5.25 5.73 -16.70
C ALA A 77 3.81 6.21 -16.97
N ILE A 78 2.82 5.64 -16.28
CA ILE A 78 1.40 5.97 -16.53
C ILE A 78 0.83 7.08 -15.64
N LEU A 79 1.41 7.31 -14.47
CA LEU A 79 0.97 8.38 -13.59
C LEU A 79 1.65 9.71 -13.93
N PRO A 80 0.94 10.83 -13.88
CA PRO A 80 1.57 12.13 -13.91
C PRO A 80 2.48 12.30 -12.69
N ALA A 81 3.47 13.18 -12.78
CA ALA A 81 4.26 13.56 -11.62
C ALA A 81 3.36 14.15 -10.51
N PRO A 82 3.66 13.90 -9.23
CA PRO A 82 2.90 14.50 -8.14
C PRO A 82 2.96 16.04 -8.19
N PRO A 83 1.96 16.75 -7.64
CA PRO A 83 1.97 18.20 -7.60
C PRO A 83 3.24 18.79 -7.00
N ILE A 84 3.84 19.75 -7.71
CA ILE A 84 5.04 20.47 -7.27
C ILE A 84 4.64 21.44 -6.16
N GLU A 85 5.44 21.53 -5.10
CA GLU A 85 5.22 22.45 -3.99
C GLU A 85 5.01 23.88 -4.48
N GLY A 86 4.02 24.59 -3.91
CA GLY A 86 3.62 25.93 -4.29
C GLY A 86 2.71 26.04 -5.51
N SER A 87 2.54 24.96 -6.31
CA SER A 87 1.61 24.93 -7.44
C SER A 87 0.14 25.01 -6.98
N ALA A 88 -0.78 25.33 -7.91
CA ALA A 88 -2.21 25.35 -7.61
C ALA A 88 -2.71 23.96 -7.16
N ALA A 89 -2.25 22.89 -7.79
CA ALA A 89 -2.58 21.51 -7.44
C ALA A 89 -2.05 21.13 -6.04
N TRP A 90 -0.84 21.54 -5.69
CA TRP A 90 -0.31 21.35 -4.33
C TRP A 90 -1.12 22.12 -3.29
N LYS A 91 -1.50 23.38 -3.58
CA LYS A 91 -2.37 24.17 -2.67
C LYS A 91 -3.72 23.50 -2.45
N ALA A 92 -4.31 22.89 -3.48
CA ALA A 92 -5.54 22.12 -3.37
C ALA A 92 -5.36 20.87 -2.48
N ASP A 93 -4.23 20.16 -2.58
CA ASP A 93 -3.89 19.07 -1.68
C ASP A 93 -3.81 19.52 -0.23
N VAL A 94 -3.15 20.65 0.03
CA VAL A 94 -3.01 21.23 1.39
C VAL A 94 -4.38 21.67 1.94
N GLU A 95 -5.20 22.30 1.14
CA GLU A 95 -6.56 22.69 1.54
C GLU A 95 -7.40 21.46 1.91
N THR A 96 -7.39 20.43 1.05
CA THR A 96 -8.08 19.16 1.30
C THR A 96 -7.59 18.51 2.59
N PHE A 97 -6.28 18.53 2.86
CA PHE A 97 -5.71 18.03 4.10
C PHE A 97 -6.34 18.72 5.33
N TYR A 98 -6.37 20.06 5.37
CA TYR A 98 -6.92 20.78 6.51
C TYR A 98 -8.44 20.62 6.64
N GLN A 99 -9.17 20.52 5.54
CA GLN A 99 -10.62 20.26 5.55
C GLN A 99 -10.94 18.89 6.14
N LEU A 100 -10.26 17.83 5.68
CA LEU A 100 -10.54 16.47 6.12
C LEU A 100 -10.00 16.16 7.51
N ARG A 101 -8.94 16.84 7.95
CA ARG A 101 -8.41 16.75 9.31
C ARG A 101 -9.47 17.06 10.37
N LYS A 102 -10.43 17.93 10.08
CA LYS A 102 -11.54 18.28 10.98
C LYS A 102 -12.43 17.08 11.33
N LEU A 103 -12.37 16.00 10.55
CA LEU A 103 -13.15 14.79 10.78
C LEU A 103 -12.51 13.82 11.78
N ARG A 104 -11.28 14.08 12.26
CA ARG A 104 -10.52 13.11 13.10
C ARG A 104 -11.24 12.74 14.39
N ASP A 105 -11.83 13.71 15.06
CA ASP A 105 -12.49 13.51 16.35
C ASP A 105 -13.96 13.08 16.22
N THR A 106 -14.38 12.70 15.02
CA THR A 106 -15.74 12.24 14.70
C THR A 106 -15.77 10.69 14.56
N PRO A 107 -16.98 10.07 14.47
CA PRO A 107 -17.11 8.66 14.13
C PRO A 107 -16.38 8.30 12.81
N ARG A 108 -16.37 9.22 11.83
CA ARG A 108 -15.66 9.02 10.57
C ARG A 108 -14.13 8.98 10.75
N GLY A 109 -13.60 9.73 11.70
CA GLY A 109 -12.17 9.71 12.03
C GLY A 109 -11.76 8.41 12.72
N ARG A 110 -12.60 7.88 13.65
CA ARG A 110 -12.36 6.56 14.25
C ARG A 110 -12.32 5.46 13.18
N LEU A 111 -13.27 5.46 12.26
CA LEU A 111 -13.26 4.54 11.12
C LEU A 111 -12.01 4.70 10.25
N ALA A 112 -11.47 5.93 10.10
CA ALA A 112 -10.25 6.15 9.35
C ALA A 112 -9.01 5.52 10.02
N VAL A 113 -8.97 5.47 11.35
CA VAL A 113 -7.92 4.76 12.11
C VAL A 113 -8.08 3.24 11.94
N GLU A 114 -9.29 2.72 11.97
CA GLU A 114 -9.56 1.29 11.73
C GLU A 114 -9.17 0.86 10.31
N ASP A 115 -9.50 1.67 9.30
CA ASP A 115 -9.14 1.43 7.90
C ASP A 115 -7.62 1.43 7.65
N ALA A 116 -6.82 1.99 8.56
CA ALA A 116 -5.36 1.94 8.48
C ALA A 116 -4.78 0.55 8.73
N ASN A 117 -5.49 -0.30 9.44
CA ASN A 117 -5.03 -1.62 9.83
C ASN A 117 -5.16 -2.62 8.66
N LEU A 118 -4.00 -3.02 8.11
CA LEU A 118 -3.88 -4.05 7.06
C LEU A 118 -3.29 -5.37 7.61
N SER A 119 -3.32 -5.58 8.92
CA SER A 119 -2.89 -6.85 9.51
C SER A 119 -3.76 -8.03 9.04
N PHE A 120 -3.21 -9.24 9.08
CA PHE A 120 -3.90 -10.46 8.63
C PHE A 120 -5.33 -10.58 9.18
N ASN A 121 -5.54 -10.32 10.47
CA ASN A 121 -6.86 -10.40 11.10
C ASN A 121 -7.82 -9.25 10.72
N ALA A 122 -7.33 -8.21 10.04
CA ALA A 122 -8.13 -7.08 9.59
C ALA A 122 -8.43 -7.11 8.07
N ILE A 123 -7.83 -8.07 7.34
CA ILE A 123 -8.01 -8.19 5.88
C ILE A 123 -9.49 -8.23 5.53
N GLY A 124 -9.89 -7.31 4.67
CA GLY A 124 -11.26 -7.23 4.16
C GLY A 124 -12.34 -6.85 5.17
N ARG A 125 -12.06 -6.84 6.47
CA ARG A 125 -13.06 -6.54 7.53
C ARG A 125 -13.84 -5.26 7.26
N ALA A 126 -13.16 -4.22 6.79
CA ALA A 126 -13.76 -2.93 6.45
C ALA A 126 -14.87 -3.04 5.38
N PHE A 127 -14.88 -4.09 4.58
CA PHE A 127 -15.84 -4.33 3.49
C PHE A 127 -16.99 -5.25 3.90
N SER A 128 -16.95 -5.87 5.09
CA SER A 128 -17.95 -6.86 5.52
C SER A 128 -19.39 -6.32 5.46
N ALA A 129 -19.63 -5.12 5.97
CA ALA A 129 -20.95 -4.49 5.93
C ALA A 129 -21.41 -4.20 4.48
N ALA A 130 -20.52 -3.73 3.61
CA ALA A 130 -20.82 -3.46 2.21
C ALA A 130 -21.06 -4.76 1.43
N LEU A 131 -20.36 -5.85 1.76
CA LEU A 131 -20.55 -7.16 1.15
C LEU A 131 -21.84 -7.86 1.64
N GLY A 132 -22.27 -7.57 2.86
CA GLY A 132 -23.46 -8.17 3.51
C GLY A 132 -23.15 -9.47 4.26
N THR A 133 -21.88 -9.83 4.40
CA THR A 133 -21.42 -10.92 5.24
C THR A 133 -20.05 -10.61 5.82
N GLU A 134 -19.70 -11.26 6.94
CA GLU A 134 -18.40 -11.09 7.57
C GLU A 134 -17.29 -11.63 6.67
N ILE A 135 -16.23 -10.83 6.46
CA ILE A 135 -15.00 -11.28 5.83
C ILE A 135 -13.99 -11.59 6.93
N SER A 136 -13.70 -12.86 7.11
CA SER A 136 -12.72 -13.35 8.09
C SER A 136 -12.17 -14.71 7.68
N ARG A 137 -11.02 -15.10 8.26
CA ARG A 137 -10.41 -16.41 8.02
C ARG A 137 -11.36 -17.57 8.41
N GLN A 138 -12.20 -17.38 9.41
CA GLN A 138 -13.11 -18.41 9.91
C GLN A 138 -14.37 -18.55 9.06
N ARG A 139 -15.01 -17.44 8.69
CA ARG A 139 -16.30 -17.44 8.01
C ARG A 139 -16.21 -17.49 6.50
N THR A 140 -15.21 -16.83 5.93
CA THR A 140 -15.03 -16.69 4.48
C THR A 140 -13.58 -16.93 4.07
N PRO A 141 -13.04 -18.14 4.35
CA PRO A 141 -11.62 -18.44 4.17
C PRO A 141 -11.11 -18.23 2.73
N HIS A 142 -11.89 -18.60 1.69
CA HIS A 142 -11.50 -18.34 0.31
C HIS A 142 -11.44 -16.85 -0.02
N THR A 143 -12.44 -16.09 0.43
CA THR A 143 -12.49 -14.64 0.23
C THR A 143 -11.37 -13.94 1.00
N HIS A 144 -11.13 -14.35 2.26
CA HIS A 144 -10.06 -13.81 3.08
C HIS A 144 -8.68 -14.06 2.45
N LEU A 145 -8.43 -15.28 1.95
CA LEU A 145 -7.17 -15.60 1.24
C LEU A 145 -7.03 -14.78 -0.04
N LEU A 146 -8.09 -14.67 -0.84
CA LEU A 146 -8.11 -13.85 -2.06
C LEU A 146 -7.70 -12.41 -1.76
N LEU A 147 -8.35 -11.77 -0.77
CA LEU A 147 -8.05 -10.38 -0.40
C LEU A 147 -6.66 -10.22 0.22
N SER A 148 -6.18 -11.22 0.96
CA SER A 148 -4.81 -11.21 1.51
C SER A 148 -3.75 -11.21 0.40
N ARG A 149 -3.93 -11.99 -0.64
CA ARG A 149 -3.03 -12.02 -1.81
C ARG A 149 -3.12 -10.71 -2.61
N LEU A 150 -4.32 -10.19 -2.80
CA LEU A 150 -4.55 -8.90 -3.48
C LEU A 150 -3.92 -7.72 -2.73
N LEU A 151 -3.76 -7.79 -1.40
CA LEU A 151 -3.02 -6.78 -0.64
C LEU A 151 -1.56 -6.71 -1.12
N THR A 152 -0.92 -7.85 -1.32
CA THR A 152 0.46 -7.93 -1.82
C THR A 152 0.55 -7.42 -3.25
N ASP A 153 -0.40 -7.82 -4.10
CA ASP A 153 -0.49 -7.35 -5.48
C ASP A 153 -0.64 -5.82 -5.57
N ALA A 154 -1.45 -5.22 -4.70
CA ALA A 154 -1.58 -3.76 -4.59
C ALA A 154 -0.26 -3.08 -4.18
N GLY A 155 0.51 -3.72 -3.28
CA GLY A 155 1.87 -3.29 -2.94
C GLY A 155 2.79 -3.30 -4.16
N TYR A 156 2.83 -4.40 -4.89
CA TYR A 156 3.66 -4.54 -6.10
C TYR A 156 3.32 -3.48 -7.15
N ALA A 157 2.04 -3.27 -7.41
CA ALA A 157 1.58 -2.27 -8.39
C ALA A 157 2.00 -0.83 -8.03
N SER A 158 2.16 -0.51 -6.74
CA SER A 158 2.44 0.85 -6.27
C SER A 158 3.91 1.15 -6.01
N ASN A 159 4.75 0.13 -5.69
CA ASN A 159 6.10 0.36 -5.16
C ASN A 159 7.06 0.98 -6.17
N GLY A 160 6.97 0.66 -7.47
CA GLY A 160 7.78 1.26 -8.52
C GLY A 160 7.61 2.78 -8.57
N ALA A 161 6.37 3.24 -8.66
CA ALA A 161 6.02 4.65 -8.68
C ALA A 161 6.37 5.37 -7.37
N LYS A 162 6.20 4.72 -6.21
CA LYS A 162 6.62 5.27 -4.91
C LYS A 162 8.10 5.60 -4.89
N LYS A 163 8.94 4.67 -5.33
CA LYS A 163 10.40 4.86 -5.41
C LYS A 163 10.78 5.96 -6.41
N ALA A 164 10.14 5.99 -7.57
CA ALA A 164 10.44 6.98 -8.62
C ALA A 164 10.10 8.41 -8.19
N HIS A 165 8.99 8.61 -7.48
CA HIS A 165 8.53 9.95 -7.11
C HIS A 165 8.99 10.41 -5.72
N ALA A 166 9.24 9.50 -4.79
CA ALA A 166 9.73 9.74 -3.42
C ALA A 166 9.07 10.93 -2.71
N ARG A 167 7.75 11.12 -2.91
CA ARG A 167 7.00 12.28 -2.40
C ARG A 167 6.91 12.28 -0.89
N ILE A 168 7.16 13.43 -0.26
CA ILE A 168 7.03 13.61 1.19
C ILE A 168 5.56 13.54 1.61
N ARG A 169 5.28 12.85 2.72
CA ARG A 169 3.93 12.69 3.27
C ARG A 169 3.43 13.98 3.93
N PRO A 170 2.08 14.23 3.96
CA PRO A 170 1.51 15.45 4.51
C PRO A 170 1.94 15.75 5.94
N TYR A 171 1.88 14.74 6.84
CA TYR A 171 2.24 14.93 8.24
C TYR A 171 3.70 15.40 8.41
N SER A 172 4.60 14.91 7.57
CA SER A 172 6.01 15.30 7.57
C SER A 172 6.22 16.68 6.94
N ALA A 173 5.65 16.94 5.77
CA ALA A 173 5.76 18.22 5.06
C ALA A 173 5.19 19.39 5.86
N LEU A 174 4.06 19.17 6.53
CA LEU A 174 3.36 20.19 7.31
C LEU A 174 3.75 20.19 8.80
N ARG A 175 4.63 19.28 9.23
CA ARG A 175 5.09 19.11 10.62
C ARG A 175 3.95 18.99 11.63
N VAL A 176 2.99 18.13 11.34
CA VAL A 176 1.82 17.86 12.17
C VAL A 176 1.64 16.35 12.36
N GLU A 177 1.03 15.94 13.45
CA GLU A 177 0.76 14.52 13.68
C GLU A 177 -0.31 13.95 12.74
N SER A 178 -0.14 12.68 12.36
CA SER A 178 -1.20 11.88 11.73
C SER A 178 -2.15 11.31 12.79
N CYS A 179 -3.25 10.68 12.37
CA CYS A 179 -4.09 9.93 13.31
C CYS A 179 -3.56 8.51 13.61
N THR A 180 -2.48 8.10 12.96
CA THR A 180 -1.83 6.79 13.10
C THR A 180 -0.31 6.95 13.28
N PRO A 181 0.17 7.62 14.36
CA PRO A 181 1.59 7.90 14.55
C PRO A 181 2.44 6.63 14.68
N GLN A 182 1.86 5.52 15.13
CA GLN A 182 2.53 4.20 15.22
C GLN A 182 2.97 3.66 13.86
N GLU A 183 2.40 4.13 12.75
CA GLU A 183 2.81 3.72 11.40
C GLU A 183 4.01 4.52 10.87
N HIS A 184 4.39 5.62 11.50
CA HIS A 184 5.36 6.58 10.93
C HIS A 184 6.73 5.93 10.65
N SER A 185 7.20 5.03 11.52
CA SER A 185 8.48 4.34 11.30
C SER A 185 8.48 3.47 10.03
N ALA A 186 7.40 2.73 9.80
CA ALA A 186 7.23 1.93 8.60
C ALA A 186 7.00 2.80 7.36
N LEU A 187 6.18 3.86 7.49
CA LEU A 187 5.84 4.75 6.36
C LEU A 187 7.01 5.63 5.92
N SER A 188 7.94 5.99 6.80
CA SER A 188 9.13 6.77 6.44
C SER A 188 10.16 5.98 5.63
N ASN A 189 10.17 4.65 5.78
CA ASN A 189 11.13 3.77 5.12
C ASN A 189 10.67 3.32 3.71
N ASP A 190 9.40 3.47 3.35
CA ASP A 190 8.88 3.01 2.07
C ASP A 190 9.08 3.98 0.89
N GLY A 191 9.81 5.06 1.13
CA GLY A 191 10.27 5.98 0.08
C GLY A 191 9.21 6.89 -0.50
N GLY A 192 8.01 7.01 0.09
CA GLY A 192 7.16 8.06 -0.40
C GLY A 192 5.66 7.93 -0.24
N SER A 193 5.03 9.07 -0.40
CA SER A 193 3.59 9.26 -0.30
C SER A 193 2.84 8.85 -1.57
N TYR A 194 3.42 9.08 -2.73
CA TYR A 194 2.76 8.98 -4.03
C TYR A 194 3.18 7.74 -4.82
N PRO A 195 2.22 6.93 -5.28
CA PRO A 195 0.78 6.91 -5.00
C PRO A 195 0.43 6.24 -3.66
N SER A 196 -0.84 6.37 -3.21
CA SER A 196 -1.32 5.72 -1.98
C SER A 196 -1.54 4.22 -2.17
N GLY A 197 -0.76 3.38 -1.45
CA GLY A 197 -0.93 1.92 -1.46
C GLY A 197 -2.29 1.47 -0.88
N HIS A 198 -2.78 2.11 0.20
CA HIS A 198 -4.12 1.85 0.74
C HIS A 198 -5.22 2.14 -0.28
N ALA A 199 -5.08 3.19 -1.09
CA ALA A 199 -6.04 3.49 -2.15
C ALA A 199 -6.03 2.42 -3.25
N VAL A 200 -4.84 1.90 -3.62
CA VAL A 200 -4.73 0.76 -4.55
C VAL A 200 -5.43 -0.45 -3.94
N THR A 201 -5.10 -0.83 -2.71
CA THR A 201 -5.68 -1.98 -2.01
C THR A 201 -7.21 -1.89 -1.92
N GLY A 202 -7.72 -0.77 -1.39
CA GLY A 202 -9.17 -0.60 -1.19
C GLY A 202 -9.95 -0.63 -2.50
N PHE A 203 -9.39 -0.10 -3.60
CA PHE A 203 -10.04 -0.11 -4.90
C PHE A 203 -9.96 -1.47 -5.60
N VAL A 204 -8.82 -2.19 -5.50
CA VAL A 204 -8.70 -3.58 -6.02
C VAL A 204 -9.67 -4.50 -5.29
N TRP A 205 -9.77 -4.39 -3.96
CA TRP A 205 -10.75 -5.15 -3.18
C TRP A 205 -12.18 -4.80 -3.57
N ALA A 206 -12.51 -3.50 -3.70
CA ALA A 206 -13.83 -3.05 -4.11
C ALA A 206 -14.24 -3.60 -5.47
N MET A 207 -13.37 -3.51 -6.47
CA MET A 207 -13.63 -4.02 -7.83
C MET A 207 -13.78 -5.55 -7.84
N THR A 208 -12.92 -6.26 -7.10
CA THR A 208 -12.99 -7.74 -6.97
C THR A 208 -14.32 -8.17 -6.32
N LEU A 209 -14.69 -7.55 -5.20
CA LEU A 209 -15.94 -7.87 -4.51
C LEU A 209 -17.18 -7.43 -5.31
N THR A 210 -17.11 -6.34 -6.05
CA THR A 210 -18.17 -5.90 -6.98
C THR A 210 -18.37 -6.91 -8.12
N ALA A 211 -17.30 -7.44 -8.71
CA ALA A 211 -17.39 -8.49 -9.71
C ALA A 211 -17.95 -9.80 -9.13
N MET A 212 -17.75 -10.03 -7.84
CA MET A 212 -18.27 -11.19 -7.11
C MET A 212 -19.76 -11.04 -6.79
N VAL A 213 -20.19 -9.86 -6.32
CA VAL A 213 -21.57 -9.56 -5.86
C VAL A 213 -22.06 -8.26 -6.54
N PRO A 214 -22.41 -8.30 -7.84
CA PRO A 214 -22.73 -7.10 -8.63
C PRO A 214 -23.95 -6.33 -8.11
N GLN A 215 -24.89 -6.98 -7.43
CA GLN A 215 -26.04 -6.33 -6.82
C GLN A 215 -25.69 -5.39 -5.67
N ARG A 216 -24.46 -5.46 -5.14
CA ARG A 216 -23.91 -4.56 -4.10
C ARG A 216 -22.80 -3.64 -4.63
N ALA A 217 -22.74 -3.45 -5.95
CA ALA A 217 -21.69 -2.68 -6.60
C ALA A 217 -21.53 -1.27 -6.02
N THR A 218 -22.63 -0.57 -5.79
CA THR A 218 -22.63 0.81 -5.28
C THR A 218 -22.01 0.89 -3.87
N GLU A 219 -22.41 0.00 -2.96
CA GLU A 219 -21.92 -0.04 -1.58
C GLU A 219 -20.45 -0.42 -1.54
N LEU A 220 -20.04 -1.42 -2.31
CA LEU A 220 -18.67 -1.91 -2.38
C LEU A 220 -17.73 -0.87 -2.98
N MET A 221 -18.08 -0.26 -4.11
CA MET A 221 -17.27 0.80 -4.73
C MET A 221 -17.19 2.05 -3.85
N ARG A 222 -18.29 2.44 -3.18
CA ARG A 222 -18.28 3.54 -2.21
C ARG A 222 -17.35 3.22 -1.03
N LYS A 223 -17.36 1.98 -0.50
CA LYS A 223 -16.42 1.59 0.56
C LYS A 223 -14.97 1.65 0.10
N GLY A 224 -14.65 1.20 -1.12
CA GLY A 224 -13.31 1.34 -1.69
C GLY A 224 -12.86 2.80 -1.81
N TYR A 225 -13.77 3.69 -2.23
CA TYR A 225 -13.53 5.14 -2.28
C TYR A 225 -13.22 5.70 -0.88
N GLU A 226 -14.07 5.39 0.12
CA GLU A 226 -13.91 5.86 1.50
C GLU A 226 -12.67 5.27 2.19
N PHE A 227 -12.26 4.04 1.83
CA PHE A 227 -11.05 3.40 2.36
C PHE A 227 -9.79 4.22 2.03
N GLY A 228 -9.64 4.64 0.77
CA GLY A 228 -8.58 5.58 0.38
C GLY A 228 -8.72 6.95 1.06
N ARG A 229 -9.97 7.48 1.18
CA ARG A 229 -10.24 8.76 1.84
C ARG A 229 -9.87 8.75 3.32
N SER A 230 -9.92 7.62 3.99
CA SER A 230 -9.46 7.44 5.37
C SER A 230 -8.00 7.88 5.55
N ARG A 231 -7.15 7.69 4.55
CA ARG A 231 -5.74 8.10 4.58
C ARG A 231 -5.56 9.61 4.51
N LEU A 232 -6.50 10.34 3.88
CA LEU A 232 -6.54 11.80 3.87
C LEU A 232 -6.94 12.34 5.25
N ILE A 233 -7.95 11.76 5.87
CA ILE A 233 -8.42 12.12 7.22
C ILE A 233 -7.28 11.92 8.22
N CYS A 234 -6.57 10.79 8.14
CA CYS A 234 -5.40 10.51 8.98
C CYS A 234 -4.19 11.40 8.64
N GLY A 235 -4.15 12.03 7.47
CA GLY A 235 -3.09 12.94 7.06
C GLY A 235 -1.78 12.24 6.69
N VAL A 236 -1.85 11.00 6.23
CA VAL A 236 -0.70 10.20 5.78
C VAL A 236 -0.52 10.19 4.27
N HIS A 237 -1.54 10.66 3.53
CA HIS A 237 -1.51 10.83 2.08
C HIS A 237 -2.16 12.15 1.66
N TRP A 238 -1.72 12.69 0.52
CA TRP A 238 -2.34 13.80 -0.17
C TRP A 238 -3.54 13.32 -1.01
N ALA A 239 -4.46 14.23 -1.38
CA ALA A 239 -5.60 13.87 -2.22
C ALA A 239 -5.13 13.31 -3.57
N SER A 240 -4.15 13.95 -4.20
CA SER A 240 -3.57 13.47 -5.46
C SER A 240 -2.88 12.09 -5.34
N ASP A 241 -2.31 11.72 -4.17
CA ASP A 241 -1.76 10.37 -3.96
C ASP A 241 -2.86 9.30 -4.01
N VAL A 242 -4.02 9.62 -3.43
CA VAL A 242 -5.17 8.71 -3.36
C VAL A 242 -5.79 8.53 -4.74
N GLU A 243 -5.96 9.62 -5.51
CA GLU A 243 -6.45 9.53 -6.89
C GLU A 243 -5.50 8.71 -7.79
N ALA A 244 -4.19 8.97 -7.71
CA ALA A 244 -3.18 8.18 -8.41
C ALA A 244 -3.24 6.69 -8.03
N GLY A 245 -3.48 6.39 -6.75
CA GLY A 245 -3.67 5.01 -6.28
C GLY A 245 -4.88 4.33 -6.93
N ARG A 246 -6.00 5.04 -7.14
CA ARG A 246 -7.18 4.51 -7.82
C ARG A 246 -6.91 4.19 -9.30
N VAL A 247 -6.13 5.03 -9.97
CA VAL A 247 -5.71 4.77 -11.36
C VAL A 247 -4.89 3.48 -11.44
N LEU A 248 -3.90 3.31 -10.56
CA LEU A 248 -3.11 2.07 -10.51
C LEU A 248 -3.94 0.85 -10.15
N ALA A 249 -4.92 1.00 -9.26
CA ALA A 249 -5.82 -0.09 -8.91
C ALA A 249 -6.59 -0.62 -10.12
N ALA A 250 -7.05 0.26 -11.00
CA ALA A 250 -7.73 -0.14 -12.24
C ALA A 250 -6.80 -0.95 -13.15
N GLY A 251 -5.55 -0.50 -13.33
CA GLY A 251 -4.53 -1.21 -14.10
C GLY A 251 -4.18 -2.57 -13.47
N ALA A 252 -4.00 -2.62 -12.16
CA ALA A 252 -3.73 -3.86 -11.43
C ALA A 252 -4.89 -4.85 -11.54
N PHE A 253 -6.12 -4.40 -11.33
CA PHE A 253 -7.31 -5.24 -11.49
C PHE A 253 -7.44 -5.81 -12.91
N ALA A 254 -7.25 -4.98 -13.94
CA ALA A 254 -7.28 -5.43 -15.34
C ALA A 254 -6.21 -6.50 -15.61
N ARG A 255 -4.99 -6.31 -15.09
CA ARG A 255 -3.91 -7.28 -15.28
C ARG A 255 -4.17 -8.61 -14.54
N LEU A 256 -4.77 -8.55 -13.35
CA LEU A 256 -5.17 -9.73 -12.57
C LEU A 256 -6.18 -10.61 -13.33
N GLN A 257 -7.07 -10.02 -14.15
CA GLN A 257 -8.05 -10.78 -14.94
C GLN A 257 -7.38 -11.78 -15.90
N ALA A 258 -6.13 -11.53 -16.32
CA ALA A 258 -5.36 -12.44 -17.17
C ALA A 258 -4.61 -13.53 -16.39
N SER A 259 -4.67 -13.57 -15.05
CA SER A 259 -4.05 -14.62 -14.23
C SER A 259 -5.01 -15.78 -14.02
N ALA A 260 -4.64 -16.97 -14.51
CA ALA A 260 -5.45 -18.18 -14.33
C ALA A 260 -5.62 -18.54 -12.84
N GLU A 261 -4.58 -18.33 -12.03
CA GLU A 261 -4.59 -18.60 -10.59
C GLU A 261 -5.55 -17.65 -9.85
N TYR A 262 -5.50 -16.34 -10.16
CA TYR A 262 -6.46 -15.37 -9.63
C TYR A 262 -7.90 -15.77 -10.02
N GLN A 263 -8.13 -16.12 -11.26
CA GLN A 263 -9.46 -16.50 -11.75
C GLN A 263 -10.00 -17.77 -11.07
N GLN A 264 -9.14 -18.74 -10.79
CA GLN A 264 -9.54 -19.94 -10.04
C GLN A 264 -9.99 -19.54 -8.63
N GLN A 265 -9.15 -18.83 -7.88
CA GLN A 265 -9.44 -18.48 -6.49
C GLN A 265 -10.61 -17.50 -6.38
N PHE A 266 -10.77 -16.59 -7.36
CA PHE A 266 -11.94 -15.73 -7.47
C PHE A 266 -13.24 -16.55 -7.59
N ARG A 267 -13.28 -17.59 -8.44
CA ARG A 267 -14.48 -18.47 -8.56
C ARG A 267 -14.78 -19.22 -7.27
N GLU A 268 -13.77 -19.64 -6.54
CA GLU A 268 -13.93 -20.33 -5.25
C GLU A 268 -14.50 -19.39 -4.19
N ALA A 269 -13.93 -18.20 -4.06
CA ALA A 269 -14.43 -17.14 -3.17
C ALA A 269 -15.86 -16.72 -3.54
N LYS A 270 -16.16 -16.58 -4.85
CA LYS A 270 -17.52 -16.26 -5.30
C LYS A 270 -18.53 -17.33 -4.88
N ARG A 271 -18.23 -18.61 -5.07
CA ARG A 271 -19.13 -19.71 -4.63
C ARG A 271 -19.34 -19.71 -3.11
N GLU A 272 -18.31 -19.37 -2.34
CA GLU A 272 -18.41 -19.22 -0.88
C GLU A 272 -19.40 -18.12 -0.50
N ILE A 273 -19.27 -16.93 -1.09
CA ILE A 273 -20.14 -15.79 -0.81
C ILE A 273 -21.57 -16.02 -1.30
N ASP A 274 -21.76 -16.57 -2.50
CA ASP A 274 -23.08 -16.88 -3.05
C ASP A 274 -23.87 -17.79 -2.09
N ARG A 275 -23.23 -18.85 -1.55
CA ARG A 275 -23.87 -19.76 -0.57
C ARG A 275 -24.26 -19.04 0.73
N LEU A 276 -23.38 -18.22 1.26
CA LEU A 276 -23.64 -17.49 2.51
C LEU A 276 -24.79 -16.49 2.38
N LEU A 277 -24.87 -15.78 1.25
CA LEU A 277 -25.93 -14.81 0.99
C LEU A 277 -27.28 -15.50 0.73
N GLN A 278 -27.31 -16.68 0.09
CA GLN A 278 -28.51 -17.49 -0.08
C GLN A 278 -29.05 -17.97 1.27
N GLN A 279 -28.22 -18.56 2.12
CA GLN A 279 -28.61 -18.99 3.47
C GLN A 279 -29.23 -17.88 4.30
N GLN A 280 -28.64 -16.67 4.27
CA GLN A 280 -29.19 -15.52 4.98
C GLN A 280 -30.56 -15.06 4.44
N THR A 281 -30.88 -15.36 3.18
CA THR A 281 -32.17 -15.03 2.58
C THR A 281 -33.25 -16.05 2.98
N GLU A 282 -32.87 -17.32 3.13
CA GLU A 282 -33.75 -18.40 3.55
C GLU A 282 -34.13 -18.36 5.04
N GLU A 283 -33.24 -17.78 5.87
CA GLU A 283 -33.43 -17.61 7.32
C GLU A 283 -34.30 -16.39 7.70
N ARG A 284 -34.68 -15.55 6.74
CA ARG A 284 -35.53 -14.34 6.96
C ARG A 284 -36.99 -14.58 6.61
#